data_2df927cd2ad86ad0b72ecad4bfb0594c
#
_entry.id   2df927cd2ad86ad0b72ecad4bfb0594c
#
_cell.length_a   1.000
_cell.length_b   1.000
_cell.length_c   1.000
_cell.angle_alpha   90.00
_cell.angle_beta   90.00
_cell.angle_gamma   90.00
#
_symmetry.space_group_name_H-M   'P 1'
#
loop_
_entity.id
_entity.type
_entity.pdbx_description
1 polymer ?
#
loop_
_entity_poly.entity_id
_entity_poly.type
_entity_poly.pdbx_seq_one_letter_code
_entity_poly.pdbx_strand_id
1 'polypeptide(L)'
;ISNMKSIEITTAQNVTIEYELASLRERILAYVLDMLAIVVGYYVLVLLMKAVFGNSLFQGLSTFIIVWLSPVAGFFLYNILLEIWNGGQTLGKKAMNIKVVRLDGKDPEWGDVVLRAMLHLVDSLTSVGVIGLLLIKTTGKSQRLGDMAAHTTVIRLFGSHFMFQLENILNISSLETY
;
A
#
# COMPACT_ATOMS: atom_id res chain seq x y z
N ILE A 1 11.74 15.14 17.75
CA ILE A 1 12.29 13.81 17.42
C ILE A 1 11.10 12.85 17.52
N SER A 2 10.51 12.50 16.37
CA SER A 2 9.40 11.57 16.27
C SER A 2 9.91 10.18 16.69
N ASN A 3 9.32 9.61 17.71
CA ASN A 3 9.58 8.23 18.15
C ASN A 3 9.05 7.29 17.04
N MET A 4 9.85 7.04 16.01
CA MET A 4 9.49 6.13 14.91
C MET A 4 9.58 4.71 15.46
N LYS A 5 8.51 3.94 15.26
CA LYS A 5 8.50 2.52 15.62
C LYS A 5 9.33 1.77 14.59
N SER A 6 10.25 0.95 15.04
CA SER A 6 11.02 0.01 14.19
C SER A 6 10.58 -1.43 14.45
N ILE A 7 10.85 -2.30 13.49
CA ILE A 7 10.64 -3.73 13.59
C ILE A 7 11.88 -4.46 13.07
N GLU A 8 12.31 -5.46 13.81
CA GLU A 8 13.36 -6.38 13.37
C GLU A 8 12.73 -7.52 12.57
N ILE A 9 13.21 -7.72 11.35
CA ILE A 9 12.78 -8.82 10.47
C ILE A 9 13.99 -9.70 10.23
N THR A 10 13.88 -10.98 10.59
CA THR A 10 14.90 -11.99 10.28
C THR A 10 14.62 -12.57 8.90
N THR A 11 15.56 -12.35 7.98
CA THR A 11 15.46 -12.87 6.61
C THR A 11 15.74 -14.38 6.57
N ALA A 12 15.39 -15.04 5.46
CA ALA A 12 15.66 -16.46 5.23
C ALA A 12 17.17 -16.83 5.33
N GLN A 13 18.05 -15.84 5.25
CA GLN A 13 19.49 -15.99 5.42
C GLN A 13 19.97 -15.81 6.87
N ASN A 14 19.04 -15.77 7.82
CA ASN A 14 19.29 -15.55 9.26
C ASN A 14 19.98 -14.21 9.57
N VAL A 15 19.77 -13.19 8.72
CA VAL A 15 20.21 -11.83 8.95
C VAL A 15 19.02 -11.01 9.46
N THR A 16 19.18 -10.40 10.62
CA THR A 16 18.19 -9.45 11.18
C THR A 16 18.40 -8.07 10.58
N ILE A 17 17.39 -7.55 9.94
CA ILE A 17 17.37 -6.18 9.39
C ILE A 17 16.30 -5.39 10.14
N GLU A 18 16.70 -4.21 10.61
CA GLU A 18 15.79 -3.27 11.25
C GLU A 18 15.12 -2.39 10.20
N TYR A 19 13.79 -2.40 10.16
CA TYR A 19 12.98 -1.57 9.27
C TYR A 19 12.17 -0.54 10.06
N GLU A 20 12.12 0.67 9.55
CA GLU A 20 11.20 1.68 10.05
C GLU A 20 9.76 1.39 9.60
N LEU A 21 8.82 1.37 10.53
CA LEU A 21 7.41 1.20 10.23
C LEU A 21 6.82 2.48 9.62
N ALA A 22 6.04 2.33 8.56
CA ALA A 22 5.32 3.44 7.95
C ALA A 22 4.36 4.08 8.96
N SER A 23 4.46 5.40 9.09
CA SER A 23 3.59 6.18 9.95
C SER A 23 2.13 6.14 9.48
N LEU A 24 1.19 6.39 10.39
CA LEU A 24 -0.23 6.46 10.05
C LEU A 24 -0.51 7.51 8.97
N ARG A 25 0.18 8.67 9.03
CA ARG A 25 0.02 9.76 8.06
C ARG A 25 0.41 9.33 6.66
N GLU A 26 1.54 8.64 6.49
CA GLU A 26 2.01 8.13 5.20
C GLU A 26 1.03 7.13 4.60
N ARG A 27 0.47 6.26 5.42
CA ARG A 27 -0.54 5.28 4.98
C ARG A 27 -1.84 5.94 4.54
N ILE A 28 -2.30 6.98 5.26
CA ILE A 28 -3.50 7.75 4.89
C ILE A 28 -3.24 8.51 3.59
N LEU A 29 -2.10 9.20 3.45
CA LEU A 29 -1.76 9.93 2.23
C LEU A 29 -1.64 8.99 1.02
N ALA A 30 -1.00 7.83 1.19
CA ALA A 30 -0.94 6.82 0.14
C ALA A 30 -2.34 6.37 -0.30
N TYR A 31 -3.24 6.10 0.66
CA TYR A 31 -4.62 5.73 0.38
C TYR A 31 -5.40 6.83 -0.36
N VAL A 32 -5.22 8.10 0.04
CA VAL A 32 -5.86 9.25 -0.64
C VAL A 32 -5.35 9.38 -2.07
N LEU A 33 -4.04 9.21 -2.30
CA LEU A 33 -3.46 9.23 -3.64
C LEU A 33 -3.97 8.08 -4.51
N ASP A 34 -4.10 6.88 -3.96
CA ASP A 34 -4.68 5.73 -4.67
C ASP A 34 -6.15 5.98 -5.03
N MET A 35 -6.95 6.52 -4.08
CA MET A 35 -8.34 6.91 -4.34
C MET A 35 -8.45 7.96 -5.45
N LEU A 36 -7.59 8.97 -5.44
CA LEU A 36 -7.58 10.00 -6.47
C LEU A 36 -7.23 9.39 -7.84
N ALA A 37 -6.22 8.53 -7.92
CA ALA A 37 -5.85 7.85 -9.16
C ALA A 37 -7.00 7.00 -9.70
N ILE A 38 -7.72 6.26 -8.83
CA ILE A 38 -8.87 5.44 -9.22
C ILE A 38 -10.03 6.30 -9.71
N VAL A 39 -10.37 7.38 -9.01
CA VAL A 39 -11.46 8.29 -9.41
C VAL A 39 -11.18 8.91 -10.77
N VAL A 40 -9.96 9.40 -11.00
CA VAL A 40 -9.57 9.98 -12.30
C VAL A 40 -9.61 8.91 -13.39
N GLY A 41 -9.01 7.74 -13.16
CA GLY A 41 -9.02 6.64 -14.13
C GLY A 41 -10.43 6.15 -14.46
N TYR A 42 -11.29 6.06 -13.45
CA TYR A 42 -12.69 5.69 -13.63
C TYR A 42 -13.47 6.72 -14.45
N TYR A 43 -13.28 8.01 -14.15
CA TYR A 43 -13.93 9.09 -14.90
C TYR A 43 -13.53 9.05 -16.39
N VAL A 44 -12.24 8.86 -16.67
CA VAL A 44 -11.75 8.71 -18.04
C VAL A 44 -12.36 7.50 -18.73
N LEU A 45 -12.44 6.35 -18.01
CA LEU A 45 -13.06 5.13 -18.53
C LEU A 45 -14.53 5.36 -18.91
N VAL A 46 -15.31 6.02 -18.04
CA VAL A 46 -16.72 6.33 -18.30
C VAL A 46 -16.87 7.25 -19.49
N LEU A 47 -16.01 8.25 -19.66
CA LEU A 47 -16.03 9.13 -20.86
C LEU A 47 -15.73 8.36 -22.14
N LEU A 48 -14.75 7.46 -22.12
CA LEU A 48 -14.44 6.60 -23.27
C LEU A 48 -15.60 5.67 -23.61
N MET A 49 -16.21 5.05 -22.61
CA MET A 49 -17.41 4.20 -22.79
C MET A 49 -18.56 4.98 -23.43
N LYS A 50 -18.82 6.22 -22.96
CA LYS A 50 -19.83 7.10 -23.57
C LYS A 50 -19.50 7.49 -25.00
N ALA A 51 -18.23 7.75 -25.30
CA ALA A 51 -17.79 8.11 -26.66
C ALA A 51 -17.96 6.95 -27.65
N VAL A 52 -17.71 5.70 -27.22
CA VAL A 52 -17.80 4.51 -28.07
C VAL A 52 -19.23 4.00 -28.23
N PHE A 53 -19.96 3.88 -27.13
CA PHE A 53 -21.28 3.23 -27.08
C PHE A 53 -22.47 4.21 -26.96
N GLY A 54 -22.18 5.51 -26.89
CA GLY A 54 -23.20 6.53 -26.65
C GLY A 54 -23.86 6.37 -25.27
N ASN A 55 -25.09 6.80 -25.15
CA ASN A 55 -25.85 6.72 -23.88
C ASN A 55 -26.56 5.38 -23.69
N SER A 56 -26.48 4.44 -24.61
CA SER A 56 -27.23 3.17 -24.56
C SER A 56 -26.86 2.31 -23.35
N LEU A 57 -25.59 2.33 -22.94
CA LEU A 57 -25.11 1.61 -21.75
C LEU A 57 -25.49 2.27 -20.41
N PHE A 58 -25.95 3.52 -20.46
CA PHE A 58 -26.29 4.30 -19.27
C PHE A 58 -27.80 4.38 -19.03
N GLN A 59 -28.51 3.26 -19.23
CA GLN A 59 -29.96 3.15 -19.04
C GLN A 59 -30.30 1.92 -18.18
N GLY A 60 -31.26 2.09 -17.28
CA GLY A 60 -31.78 1.00 -16.45
C GLY A 60 -30.72 0.34 -15.54
N LEU A 61 -30.74 -0.98 -15.48
CA LEU A 61 -29.86 -1.77 -14.60
C LEU A 61 -28.37 -1.60 -14.91
N SER A 62 -28.01 -1.40 -16.16
CA SER A 62 -26.61 -1.18 -16.58
C SER A 62 -26.03 0.10 -15.97
N THR A 63 -26.82 1.17 -15.83
CA THR A 63 -26.40 2.39 -15.12
C THR A 63 -26.05 2.11 -13.68
N PHE A 64 -26.89 1.32 -12.97
CA PHE A 64 -26.64 0.96 -11.59
C PHE A 64 -25.30 0.18 -11.44
N ILE A 65 -25.06 -0.80 -12.31
CA ILE A 65 -23.83 -1.59 -12.31
C ILE A 65 -22.62 -0.69 -12.58
N ILE A 66 -22.70 0.15 -13.61
CA ILE A 66 -21.58 1.03 -14.01
C ILE A 66 -21.31 2.08 -12.92
N VAL A 67 -22.29 2.71 -12.33
CA VAL A 67 -22.09 3.82 -11.39
C VAL A 67 -21.74 3.33 -9.98
N TRP A 68 -22.34 2.25 -9.52
CA TRP A 68 -22.23 1.82 -8.12
C TRP A 68 -21.35 0.60 -7.91
N LEU A 69 -21.46 -0.41 -8.76
CA LEU A 69 -20.75 -1.68 -8.56
C LEU A 69 -19.35 -1.66 -9.16
N SER A 70 -19.17 -1.09 -10.36
CA SER A 70 -17.86 -1.12 -11.03
C SER A 70 -16.77 -0.31 -10.33
N PRO A 71 -17.02 0.84 -9.66
CA PRO A 71 -15.98 1.54 -8.90
C PRO A 71 -15.44 0.71 -7.73
N VAL A 72 -16.35 -0.02 -7.03
CA VAL A 72 -15.96 -0.89 -5.92
C VAL A 72 -15.10 -2.05 -6.43
N ALA A 73 -15.55 -2.73 -7.47
CA ALA A 73 -14.77 -3.80 -8.11
C ALA A 73 -13.43 -3.30 -8.65
N GLY A 74 -13.44 -2.12 -9.29
CA GLY A 74 -12.24 -1.47 -9.81
C GLY A 74 -11.22 -1.14 -8.72
N PHE A 75 -11.69 -0.66 -7.56
CA PHE A 75 -10.83 -0.42 -6.39
C PHE A 75 -10.10 -1.69 -5.92
N PHE A 76 -10.83 -2.80 -5.81
CA PHE A 76 -10.23 -4.08 -5.39
C PHE A 76 -9.25 -4.61 -6.44
N LEU A 77 -9.64 -4.62 -7.71
CA LEU A 77 -8.77 -5.06 -8.80
C LEU A 77 -7.50 -4.22 -8.88
N TYR A 78 -7.62 -2.89 -8.80
CA TYR A 78 -6.49 -1.97 -8.80
C TYR A 78 -5.50 -2.31 -7.67
N ASN A 79 -5.99 -2.44 -6.42
CA ASN A 79 -5.13 -2.73 -5.29
C ASN A 79 -4.46 -4.10 -5.43
N ILE A 80 -5.22 -5.16 -5.77
CA ILE A 80 -4.70 -6.51 -5.90
C ILE A 80 -3.66 -6.58 -7.03
N LEU A 81 -4.00 -6.10 -8.23
CA LEU A 81 -3.12 -6.20 -9.39
C LEU A 81 -1.82 -5.40 -9.19
N LEU A 82 -1.91 -4.16 -8.73
CA LEU A 82 -0.72 -3.34 -8.53
C LEU A 82 0.15 -3.84 -7.37
N GLU A 83 -0.45 -4.31 -6.30
CA GLU A 83 0.30 -4.83 -5.15
C GLU A 83 1.06 -6.11 -5.52
N ILE A 84 0.46 -6.99 -6.35
CA ILE A 84 1.13 -8.18 -6.89
C ILE A 84 2.23 -7.78 -7.88
N TRP A 85 1.91 -6.90 -8.85
CA TRP A 85 2.84 -6.56 -9.93
C TRP A 85 4.05 -5.75 -9.45
N ASN A 86 3.86 -4.88 -8.47
CA ASN A 86 4.91 -4.04 -7.91
C ASN A 86 5.50 -4.59 -6.59
N GLY A 87 5.30 -5.87 -6.27
CA GLY A 87 5.89 -6.51 -5.09
C GLY A 87 5.51 -5.83 -3.78
N GLY A 88 4.21 -5.55 -3.56
CA GLY A 88 3.69 -4.96 -2.32
C GLY A 88 3.47 -3.45 -2.35
N GLN A 89 3.48 -2.83 -3.54
CA GLN A 89 3.27 -1.38 -3.68
C GLN A 89 2.13 -1.04 -4.64
N THR A 90 1.26 -0.10 -4.25
CA THR A 90 0.35 0.63 -5.15
C THR A 90 1.00 1.95 -5.61
N LEU A 91 0.38 2.68 -6.51
CA LEU A 91 0.89 3.99 -6.96
C LEU A 91 1.03 4.98 -5.80
N GLY A 92 0.02 5.08 -4.94
CA GLY A 92 0.06 5.94 -3.75
C GLY A 92 1.12 5.50 -2.75
N LYS A 93 1.28 4.20 -2.50
CA LYS A 93 2.34 3.67 -1.64
C LYS A 93 3.73 3.96 -2.20
N LYS A 94 3.89 3.85 -3.53
CA LYS A 94 5.15 4.18 -4.21
C LYS A 94 5.47 5.67 -4.10
N ALA A 95 4.48 6.55 -4.27
CA ALA A 95 4.66 8.00 -4.09
C ALA A 95 5.06 8.39 -2.66
N MET A 96 4.59 7.63 -1.66
CA MET A 96 4.92 7.85 -0.25
C MET A 96 6.16 7.07 0.22
N ASN A 97 6.87 6.38 -0.67
CA ASN A 97 8.02 5.53 -0.35
C ASN A 97 7.75 4.50 0.76
N ILE A 98 6.56 3.89 0.73
CA ILE A 98 6.19 2.81 1.65
C ILE A 98 5.93 1.52 0.88
N LYS A 99 6.20 0.38 1.51
CA LYS A 99 6.06 -0.95 0.92
C LYS A 99 5.47 -1.92 1.92
N VAL A 100 4.62 -2.82 1.44
CA VAL A 100 4.17 -3.97 2.21
C VAL A 100 5.22 -5.06 2.13
N VAL A 101 5.57 -5.63 3.28
CA VAL A 101 6.48 -6.77 3.38
C VAL A 101 5.90 -7.82 4.33
N ARG A 102 6.25 -9.07 4.12
CA ARG A 102 5.97 -10.13 5.07
C ARG A 102 6.92 -10.05 6.27
N LEU A 103 6.49 -10.56 7.41
CA LEU A 103 7.32 -10.59 8.63
C LEU A 103 8.53 -11.53 8.53
N ASP A 104 8.62 -12.33 7.44
CA ASP A 104 9.79 -13.15 7.09
C ASP A 104 10.76 -12.45 6.12
N GLY A 105 10.54 -11.17 5.82
CA GLY A 105 11.38 -10.35 4.94
C GLY A 105 11.15 -10.54 3.44
N LYS A 106 10.20 -11.41 3.05
CA LYS A 106 9.86 -11.62 1.64
C LYS A 106 8.81 -10.62 1.16
N ASP A 107 8.67 -10.50 -0.15
CA ASP A 107 7.56 -9.81 -0.76
C ASP A 107 6.25 -10.57 -0.50
N PRO A 108 5.11 -9.88 -0.38
CA PRO A 108 3.82 -10.52 -0.17
C PRO A 108 3.46 -11.40 -1.37
N GLU A 109 3.00 -12.61 -1.09
CA GLU A 109 2.47 -13.51 -2.10
C GLU A 109 1.05 -13.07 -2.49
N TRP A 110 0.58 -13.53 -3.65
CA TRP A 110 -0.76 -13.20 -4.13
C TRP A 110 -1.88 -13.57 -3.13
N GLY A 111 -1.72 -14.67 -2.38
CA GLY A 111 -2.63 -15.08 -1.32
C GLY A 111 -2.72 -14.07 -0.17
N ASP A 112 -1.57 -13.53 0.23
CA ASP A 112 -1.49 -12.50 1.28
C ASP A 112 -2.21 -11.22 0.83
N VAL A 113 -2.01 -10.82 -0.43
CA VAL A 113 -2.63 -9.62 -1.01
C VAL A 113 -4.15 -9.77 -1.07
N VAL A 114 -4.66 -10.92 -1.54
CA VAL A 114 -6.09 -11.19 -1.63
C VAL A 114 -6.72 -11.23 -0.22
N LEU A 115 -6.09 -11.93 0.73
CA LEU A 115 -6.58 -11.99 2.11
C LEU A 115 -6.66 -10.60 2.74
N ARG A 116 -5.65 -9.75 2.54
CA ARG A 116 -5.65 -8.36 2.99
C ARG A 116 -6.76 -7.54 2.35
N ALA A 117 -6.96 -7.70 1.04
CA ALA A 117 -8.03 -7.00 0.32
C ALA A 117 -9.41 -7.40 0.84
N MET A 118 -9.66 -8.67 1.08
CA MET A 118 -10.92 -9.17 1.63
C MET A 118 -11.20 -8.63 3.04
N LEU A 119 -10.20 -8.66 3.92
CA LEU A 119 -10.35 -8.12 5.27
C LEU A 119 -10.44 -6.59 5.29
N HIS A 120 -9.83 -5.91 4.32
CA HIS A 120 -10.04 -4.49 4.13
C HIS A 120 -11.49 -4.16 3.74
N LEU A 121 -12.12 -5.03 2.92
CA LEU A 121 -13.55 -4.90 2.61
C LEU A 121 -14.40 -5.03 3.87
N VAL A 122 -14.13 -6.04 4.70
CA VAL A 122 -14.86 -6.24 5.97
C VAL A 122 -14.69 -5.04 6.89
N ASP A 123 -13.46 -4.55 7.09
CA ASP A 123 -13.18 -3.37 7.92
C ASP A 123 -13.88 -2.11 7.38
N SER A 124 -13.84 -1.90 6.06
CA SER A 124 -14.50 -0.76 5.42
C SER A 124 -16.03 -0.81 5.52
N LEU A 125 -16.65 -2.00 5.40
CA LEU A 125 -18.09 -2.17 5.50
C LEU A 125 -18.60 -2.07 6.94
N THR A 126 -17.82 -2.57 7.91
CA THR A 126 -18.26 -2.62 9.31
C THR A 126 -17.97 -1.34 10.10
N SER A 127 -16.87 -0.64 9.78
CA SER A 127 -16.39 0.48 10.58
C SER A 127 -15.94 1.71 9.79
N VAL A 128 -16.18 1.71 8.47
CA VAL A 128 -15.66 2.78 7.57
C VAL A 128 -14.12 2.93 7.72
N GLY A 129 -13.42 1.83 8.04
CA GLY A 129 -11.96 1.80 8.22
C GLY A 129 -11.47 2.27 9.59
N VAL A 130 -12.35 2.63 10.52
CA VAL A 130 -11.98 3.14 11.87
C VAL A 130 -11.24 2.07 12.67
N ILE A 131 -11.70 0.81 12.62
CA ILE A 131 -11.05 -0.30 13.33
C ILE A 131 -9.62 -0.48 12.81
N GLY A 132 -9.40 -0.46 11.49
CA GLY A 132 -8.06 -0.56 10.91
C GLY A 132 -7.13 0.58 11.36
N LEU A 133 -7.63 1.81 11.45
CA LEU A 133 -6.85 2.95 11.94
C LEU A 133 -6.48 2.81 13.42
N LEU A 134 -7.42 2.35 14.25
CA LEU A 134 -7.18 2.09 15.68
C LEU A 134 -6.13 0.99 15.87
N LEU A 135 -6.23 -0.10 15.12
CA LEU A 135 -5.28 -1.21 15.20
C LEU A 135 -3.86 -0.79 14.79
N ILE A 136 -3.69 0.01 13.74
CA ILE A 136 -2.38 0.55 13.34
C ILE A 136 -1.76 1.37 14.48
N LYS A 137 -2.58 2.12 15.20
CA LYS A 137 -2.10 2.98 16.30
C LYS A 137 -1.77 2.20 17.56
N THR A 138 -2.56 1.17 17.89
CA THR A 138 -2.46 0.40 19.12
C THR A 138 -1.50 -0.78 19.04
N THR A 139 -1.37 -1.43 17.88
CA THR A 139 -0.46 -2.56 17.71
C THR A 139 1.00 -2.12 17.66
N GLY A 140 1.88 -2.89 18.31
CA GLY A 140 3.33 -2.65 18.29
C GLY A 140 3.92 -2.66 16.88
N LYS A 141 3.41 -3.55 16.01
CA LYS A 141 3.83 -3.72 14.61
C LYS A 141 3.06 -2.85 13.61
N SER A 142 2.20 -1.94 14.08
CA SER A 142 1.38 -1.04 13.24
C SER A 142 0.62 -1.76 12.13
N GLN A 143 -0.08 -2.85 12.45
CA GLN A 143 -0.78 -3.71 11.51
C GLN A 143 -2.30 -3.47 11.56
N ARG A 144 -2.98 -3.54 10.40
CA ARG A 144 -4.44 -3.65 10.28
C ARG A 144 -4.86 -5.12 10.47
N LEU A 145 -6.17 -5.41 10.57
CA LEU A 145 -6.69 -6.79 10.62
C LEU A 145 -6.17 -7.65 9.46
N GLY A 146 -6.23 -7.13 8.23
CA GLY A 146 -5.72 -7.81 7.05
C GLY A 146 -4.21 -8.05 7.10
N ASP A 147 -3.43 -7.08 7.60
CA ASP A 147 -1.99 -7.22 7.74
C ASP A 147 -1.63 -8.28 8.78
N MET A 148 -2.40 -8.36 9.89
CA MET A 148 -2.20 -9.37 10.93
C MET A 148 -2.49 -10.77 10.41
N ALA A 149 -3.61 -10.96 9.70
CA ALA A 149 -4.01 -12.24 9.15
C ALA A 149 -3.04 -12.76 8.06
N ALA A 150 -2.51 -11.85 7.24
CA ALA A 150 -1.54 -12.16 6.18
C ALA A 150 -0.07 -12.13 6.67
N HIS A 151 0.20 -11.97 7.98
CA HIS A 151 1.55 -11.87 8.54
C HIS A 151 2.43 -10.83 7.82
N THR A 152 1.85 -9.69 7.45
CA THR A 152 2.52 -8.59 6.73
C THR A 152 2.56 -7.32 7.57
N THR A 153 3.45 -6.41 7.22
CA THR A 153 3.46 -5.05 7.76
C THR A 153 3.85 -4.05 6.67
N VAL A 154 3.66 -2.75 6.94
CA VAL A 154 4.06 -1.70 6.00
C VAL A 154 5.29 -1.00 6.55
N ILE A 155 6.36 -1.05 5.79
CA ILE A 155 7.64 -0.41 6.11
C ILE A 155 7.83 0.85 5.27
N ARG A 156 8.68 1.75 5.76
CA ARG A 156 9.20 2.86 4.99
C ARG A 156 10.43 2.38 4.22
N LEU A 157 10.48 2.64 2.92
CA LEU A 157 11.68 2.46 2.15
C LEU A 157 12.65 3.61 2.49
N PHE A 158 13.91 3.27 2.73
CA PHE A 158 14.93 4.27 3.06
C PHE A 158 14.98 5.32 1.97
N GLY A 159 14.71 6.57 2.34
CA GLY A 159 14.86 7.72 1.46
C GLY A 159 16.34 8.02 1.20
N SER A 160 16.60 9.00 0.32
CA SER A 160 17.91 9.49 -0.08
C SER A 160 18.91 9.77 1.05
N HIS A 161 18.42 9.93 2.28
CA HIS A 161 19.25 10.20 3.46
C HIS A 161 20.18 9.02 3.82
N PHE A 162 19.76 7.77 3.58
CA PHE A 162 20.60 6.59 3.82
C PHE A 162 21.69 6.47 2.75
N MET A 163 21.35 6.73 1.48
CA MET A 163 22.32 6.76 0.39
C MET A 163 23.35 7.87 0.61
N PHE A 164 22.92 9.04 1.08
CA PHE A 164 23.82 10.14 1.42
C PHE A 164 24.75 9.81 2.61
N GLN A 165 24.25 9.07 3.61
CA GLN A 165 25.10 8.59 4.71
C GLN A 165 26.12 7.55 4.25
N LEU A 166 25.75 6.60 3.38
CA LEU A 166 26.69 5.64 2.80
C LEU A 166 27.76 6.33 1.94
N GLU A 167 27.37 7.33 1.17
CA GLU A 167 28.28 8.13 0.34
C GLU A 167 29.27 8.90 1.20
N ASN A 168 28.84 9.45 2.33
CA ASN A 168 29.72 10.10 3.30
C ASN A 168 30.68 9.09 3.98
N ILE A 169 30.22 7.90 4.34
CA ILE A 169 31.08 6.85 4.93
C ILE A 169 32.11 6.36 3.92
N LEU A 170 31.71 6.15 2.67
CA LEU A 170 32.61 5.75 1.59
C LEU A 170 33.65 6.84 1.26
N ASN A 171 33.25 8.13 1.28
CA ASN A 171 34.18 9.24 1.09
C ASN A 171 35.18 9.38 2.25
N ILE A 172 34.77 9.14 3.50
CA ILE A 172 35.67 9.18 4.65
C ILE A 172 36.71 8.05 4.57
N SER A 173 36.30 6.84 4.16
CA SER A 173 37.22 5.71 4.00
C SER A 173 38.24 5.91 2.90
N SER A 174 37.95 6.75 1.90
CA SER A 174 38.90 7.10 0.84
C SER A 174 39.95 8.15 1.25
N LEU A 175 39.71 8.88 2.34
CA LEU A 175 40.60 9.93 2.84
C LEU A 175 41.62 9.42 3.89
N GLU A 176 41.40 8.25 4.49
CA GLU A 176 42.33 7.63 5.46
C GLU A 176 43.49 6.84 4.82
N THR A 177 43.61 6.91 3.50
CA THR A 177 44.66 6.17 2.77
C THR A 177 45.87 7.06 2.36
N TYR A 178 46.05 8.21 3.03
CA TYR A 178 47.23 9.07 2.86
C TYR A 178 47.93 9.35 4.17
#